data_d25f94c39520f2d2f548df2994c87faf
#
_entry.id   d25f94c39520f2d2f548df2994c87faf
#
_cell.length_a   1.000
_cell.length_b   1.000
_cell.length_c   1.000
_cell.angle_alpha   90.00
_cell.angle_beta   90.00
_cell.angle_gamma   90.00
#
_symmetry.space_group_name_H-M   'P 1'
#
loop_
_entity.id
_entity.type
_entity.pdbx_description
1 polymer ?
#
loop_
_entity_poly.entity_id
_entity_poly.type
_entity_poly.pdbx_seq_one_letter_code
_entity_poly.pdbx_strand_id
1 'polypeptide(L)'
;MVRLTNFFIRGVVYFGKRLYLCGAETEMDKMKKIALLIVVVLAVVSILHAQKQSGLYAVAFYNQENLFDTIHDAGKNDYDFLPDGTYQWNKTKYEHKLRNMAKVLLELGEDRLRGVGASIIGMSEVENSRVLDQLIALPDMRKRGFKYVHIEGPDKRGIDCALLYNPKFFKPTKSFLKPYAKERPSDRKFNTRGFLTVQGTLAGDPLTVIVCHWPSRGSESYYREWAARQVRSLVDSIQGADPNQRIIVMGDVNDDPDNASMSKYLRARRKMQDVGKNDFYNPWWDVLRTDGKGTVSYQGKWNHFDQIVLSQNLLDIRQKKDYSHLTLTGYHIFTRPYLLQPSGKYKDTPLRTISGGRWVDGYSDHLPIVTYLTKETK
;
A
#
# COMPACT_ATOMS: atom_id res chain seq x y z
N MET A 1 44.92 -15.57 -37.99
CA MET A 1 44.86 -14.33 -38.78
C MET A 1 43.96 -14.60 -39.99
N VAL A 2 42.65 -14.41 -39.84
CA VAL A 2 41.67 -14.72 -40.89
C VAL A 2 41.33 -13.38 -41.56
N ARG A 3 41.65 -13.24 -42.81
CA ARG A 3 41.31 -12.05 -43.62
C ARG A 3 39.88 -12.23 -44.17
N LEU A 4 39.02 -11.29 -43.84
CA LEU A 4 37.71 -11.08 -44.47
C LEU A 4 37.89 -10.81 -45.98
N THR A 5 37.35 -11.66 -46.81
CA THR A 5 37.29 -11.49 -48.26
C THR A 5 36.07 -10.63 -48.61
N ASN A 6 36.32 -9.45 -49.12
CA ASN A 6 35.29 -8.62 -49.74
C ASN A 6 34.89 -9.19 -51.11
N PHE A 7 33.60 -9.40 -51.32
CA PHE A 7 33.07 -9.74 -52.63
C PHE A 7 32.84 -8.49 -53.50
N PHE A 8 33.54 -8.43 -54.66
CA PHE A 8 33.32 -7.37 -55.63
C PHE A 8 32.85 -7.94 -56.95
N ILE A 9 31.86 -7.37 -57.54
CA ILE A 9 31.41 -7.68 -58.90
C ILE A 9 31.50 -6.41 -59.72
N ARG A 10 32.59 -6.22 -60.43
CA ARG A 10 32.79 -5.60 -61.74
C ARG A 10 34.23 -5.18 -61.96
N GLY A 11 34.81 -5.72 -62.96
CA GLY A 11 36.15 -5.38 -63.47
C GLY A 11 37.12 -6.51 -63.36
N VAL A 12 37.43 -7.16 -64.45
CA VAL A 12 38.53 -8.10 -64.55
C VAL A 12 39.77 -7.34 -64.98
N VAL A 13 40.76 -7.21 -64.13
CA VAL A 13 42.05 -6.63 -64.48
C VAL A 13 43.05 -7.74 -64.60
N TYR A 14 43.66 -7.90 -65.80
CA TYR A 14 44.71 -8.87 -66.03
C TYR A 14 46.07 -8.28 -65.70
N PHE A 15 46.74 -8.82 -64.73
CA PHE A 15 48.16 -8.49 -64.48
C PHE A 15 48.91 -9.82 -64.28
N GLY A 16 49.70 -10.15 -65.28
CA GLY A 16 50.48 -11.36 -65.23
C GLY A 16 49.64 -12.63 -65.18
N LYS A 17 50.19 -13.75 -64.73
CA LYS A 17 49.52 -15.06 -64.70
C LYS A 17 48.47 -15.22 -63.55
N ARG A 18 47.87 -14.19 -62.99
CA ARG A 18 46.83 -14.29 -61.93
C ARG A 18 45.64 -13.43 -62.24
N LEU A 19 44.46 -14.05 -62.16
CA LEU A 19 43.16 -13.39 -62.30
C LEU A 19 42.78 -12.77 -60.95
N TYR A 20 42.54 -11.47 -60.95
CA TYR A 20 41.97 -10.79 -59.81
C TYR A 20 40.58 -10.29 -60.17
N LEU A 21 39.59 -10.84 -59.47
CA LEU A 21 38.23 -10.33 -59.54
C LEU A 21 38.13 -9.15 -58.58
N CYS A 22 38.04 -7.94 -59.13
CA CYS A 22 37.74 -6.76 -58.34
C CYS A 22 36.24 -6.51 -58.46
N GLY A 23 35.47 -6.85 -57.44
CA GLY A 23 34.02 -6.59 -57.46
C GLY A 23 33.76 -5.30 -56.71
N ALA A 24 33.19 -4.31 -57.42
CA ALA A 24 32.58 -3.14 -56.77
C ALA A 24 31.18 -3.49 -56.34
N GLU A 25 30.85 -3.17 -55.09
CA GLU A 25 29.51 -3.32 -54.57
C GLU A 25 28.56 -2.46 -55.42
N THR A 26 27.58 -3.07 -56.04
CA THR A 26 26.63 -2.33 -56.87
C THR A 26 25.75 -1.44 -56.01
N GLU A 27 25.31 -0.27 -56.52
CA GLU A 27 24.31 0.60 -55.85
C GLU A 27 23.06 -0.19 -55.41
N MET A 28 22.71 -1.23 -56.20
CA MET A 28 21.59 -2.14 -55.89
C MET A 28 21.85 -3.00 -54.65
N ASP A 29 23.07 -3.44 -54.40
CA ASP A 29 23.43 -4.25 -53.21
C ASP A 29 23.50 -3.36 -51.97
N LYS A 30 23.95 -2.10 -52.08
CA LYS A 30 23.85 -1.11 -51.02
C LYS A 30 22.40 -0.82 -50.65
N MET A 31 21.54 -0.64 -51.68
CA MET A 31 20.09 -0.41 -51.43
C MET A 31 19.45 -1.62 -50.74
N LYS A 32 19.77 -2.85 -51.09
CA LYS A 32 19.26 -4.07 -50.44
C LYS A 32 19.72 -4.14 -48.98
N LYS A 33 20.97 -3.81 -48.68
CA LYS A 33 21.50 -3.79 -47.27
C LYS A 33 20.82 -2.70 -46.46
N ILE A 34 20.60 -1.52 -47.03
CA ILE A 34 19.85 -0.43 -46.37
C ILE A 34 18.40 -0.84 -46.12
N ALA A 35 17.73 -1.43 -47.11
CA ALA A 35 16.36 -1.94 -46.96
C ALA A 35 16.26 -3.02 -45.85
N LEU A 36 17.19 -3.95 -45.81
CA LEU A 36 17.27 -4.99 -44.78
C LEU A 36 17.52 -4.38 -43.38
N LEU A 37 18.40 -3.38 -43.30
CA LEU A 37 18.66 -2.66 -42.03
C LEU A 37 17.40 -1.93 -41.54
N ILE A 38 16.67 -1.27 -42.43
CA ILE A 38 15.40 -0.59 -42.12
C ILE A 38 14.36 -1.61 -41.61
N VAL A 39 14.23 -2.75 -42.30
CA VAL A 39 13.31 -3.83 -41.84
C VAL A 39 13.69 -4.36 -40.46
N VAL A 40 14.97 -4.57 -40.21
CA VAL A 40 15.46 -5.02 -38.88
C VAL A 40 15.20 -3.96 -37.82
N VAL A 41 15.47 -2.67 -38.13
CA VAL A 41 15.19 -1.57 -37.20
C VAL A 41 13.69 -1.45 -36.93
N LEU A 42 12.84 -1.54 -37.97
CA LEU A 42 11.39 -1.52 -37.79
C LEU A 42 10.89 -2.73 -36.99
N ALA A 43 11.45 -3.92 -37.22
CA ALA A 43 11.13 -5.11 -36.43
C ALA A 43 11.55 -4.96 -34.97
N VAL A 44 12.75 -4.44 -34.69
CA VAL A 44 13.23 -4.16 -33.34
C VAL A 44 12.38 -3.08 -32.66
N VAL A 45 12.05 -2.00 -33.36
CA VAL A 45 11.14 -0.95 -32.86
C VAL A 45 9.74 -1.52 -32.60
N SER A 46 9.22 -2.38 -33.47
CA SER A 46 7.94 -3.06 -33.26
C SER A 46 7.95 -4.00 -32.06
N ILE A 47 9.05 -4.74 -31.83
CA ILE A 47 9.24 -5.60 -30.68
C ILE A 47 9.34 -4.75 -29.40
N LEU A 48 10.03 -3.61 -29.42
CA LEU A 48 10.13 -2.68 -28.29
C LEU A 48 8.76 -2.01 -27.98
N HIS A 49 7.95 -1.73 -28.99
CA HIS A 49 6.57 -1.22 -28.79
C HIS A 49 5.59 -2.30 -28.35
N ALA A 50 5.87 -3.58 -28.62
CA ALA A 50 5.06 -4.71 -28.16
C ALA A 50 5.38 -5.15 -26.72
N GLN A 51 6.38 -4.57 -26.05
CA GLN A 51 6.56 -4.75 -24.63
C GLN A 51 5.43 -4.05 -23.90
N LYS A 52 4.47 -4.85 -23.42
CA LYS A 52 3.38 -4.36 -22.55
C LYS A 52 3.98 -3.59 -21.38
N GLN A 53 3.76 -2.29 -21.33
CA GLN A 53 4.17 -1.50 -20.19
C GLN A 53 3.28 -1.86 -19.01
N SER A 54 3.88 -2.10 -17.85
CA SER A 54 3.16 -2.39 -16.62
C SER A 54 3.31 -1.24 -15.65
N GLY A 55 2.20 -0.74 -15.14
CA GLY A 55 2.17 0.19 -14.03
C GLY A 55 2.25 -0.55 -12.70
N LEU A 56 3.07 -0.06 -11.78
CA LEU A 56 3.15 -0.52 -10.40
C LEU A 56 2.47 0.49 -9.48
N TYR A 57 1.69 0.01 -8.52
CA TYR A 57 0.93 0.85 -7.59
C TYR A 57 1.13 0.34 -6.18
N ALA A 58 1.59 1.20 -5.27
CA ALA A 58 1.74 0.86 -3.87
C ALA A 58 0.47 1.25 -3.10
N VAL A 59 0.00 0.32 -2.27
CA VAL A 59 -1.11 0.49 -1.33
C VAL A 59 -0.56 0.20 0.06
N ALA A 60 -0.65 1.15 0.97
CA ALA A 60 -0.05 1.09 2.29
C ALA A 60 -1.09 1.27 3.40
N PHE A 61 -0.73 0.86 4.61
CA PHE A 61 -1.46 1.18 5.83
C PHE A 61 -0.48 1.59 6.93
N TYR A 62 -0.87 2.57 7.76
CA TYR A 62 -0.09 3.00 8.91
C TYR A 62 -0.97 3.53 10.05
N ASN A 63 -0.89 2.93 11.21
CA ASN A 63 -1.45 3.47 12.45
C ASN A 63 -0.59 4.65 12.92
N GLN A 64 -1.22 5.81 13.17
CA GLN A 64 -0.53 7.07 13.46
C GLN A 64 -0.15 7.24 14.93
N GLU A 65 -0.50 6.30 15.82
CA GLU A 65 -0.37 6.43 17.27
C GLU A 65 -0.87 7.79 17.78
N ASN A 66 -2.20 7.95 17.84
CA ASN A 66 -2.85 9.14 18.39
C ASN A 66 -2.39 10.46 17.73
N LEU A 67 -2.71 10.64 16.45
CA LEU A 67 -2.48 11.89 15.74
C LEU A 67 -3.52 12.91 16.14
N PHE A 68 -3.31 13.55 17.29
CA PHE A 68 -4.16 14.63 17.84
C PHE A 68 -3.55 15.99 17.58
N ASP A 69 -4.41 17.01 17.41
CA ASP A 69 -3.99 18.41 17.53
C ASP A 69 -3.95 18.86 19.02
N THR A 70 -4.05 20.15 19.28
CA THR A 70 -3.96 20.71 20.63
C THR A 70 -5.27 21.36 21.07
N ILE A 71 -6.38 21.06 20.38
CA ILE A 71 -7.69 21.71 20.56
C ILE A 71 -8.70 20.63 20.95
N HIS A 72 -9.38 20.82 22.07
CA HIS A 72 -10.42 19.90 22.51
C HIS A 72 -11.60 19.85 21.54
N ASP A 73 -11.96 18.63 21.13
CA ASP A 73 -13.15 18.38 20.33
C ASP A 73 -14.36 18.05 21.23
N ALA A 74 -15.43 18.83 21.09
CA ALA A 74 -16.61 18.72 21.93
C ALA A 74 -17.17 17.29 21.99
N GLY A 75 -17.33 16.76 23.20
CA GLY A 75 -17.87 15.42 23.44
C GLY A 75 -16.88 14.27 23.24
N LYS A 76 -15.62 14.57 23.00
CA LYS A 76 -14.53 13.59 22.92
C LYS A 76 -13.74 13.55 24.23
N ASN A 77 -13.06 12.42 24.47
CA ASN A 77 -12.17 12.23 25.62
C ASN A 77 -10.72 12.32 25.16
N ASP A 78 -10.33 13.49 24.68
CA ASP A 78 -9.02 13.82 24.11
C ASP A 78 -8.13 14.62 25.09
N TYR A 79 -8.58 14.78 26.33
CA TYR A 79 -7.95 15.62 27.35
C TYR A 79 -6.47 15.34 27.60
N ASP A 80 -6.01 14.10 27.40
CA ASP A 80 -4.60 13.73 27.55
C ASP A 80 -3.71 14.42 26.52
N PHE A 81 -4.28 14.79 25.35
CA PHE A 81 -3.61 15.43 24.23
C PHE A 81 -3.84 16.95 24.15
N LEU A 82 -4.11 17.58 25.27
CA LEU A 82 -4.20 19.05 25.38
C LEU A 82 -2.93 19.63 26.00
N PRO A 83 -2.67 20.94 25.83
CA PRO A 83 -1.49 21.60 26.41
C PRO A 83 -1.39 21.49 27.92
N ASP A 84 -2.52 21.43 28.61
CA ASP A 84 -2.66 21.23 30.07
C ASP A 84 -3.02 19.79 30.45
N GLY A 85 -3.10 18.87 29.48
CA GLY A 85 -3.42 17.46 29.68
C GLY A 85 -2.23 16.64 30.15
N THR A 86 -2.46 15.34 30.34
CA THR A 86 -1.48 14.37 30.86
C THR A 86 -0.14 14.40 30.11
N TYR A 87 -0.18 14.52 28.78
CA TYR A 87 1.02 14.55 27.95
C TYR A 87 1.57 15.95 27.68
N GLN A 88 0.92 17.00 28.23
CA GLN A 88 1.28 18.39 27.96
C GLN A 88 1.48 18.61 26.47
N TRP A 89 0.46 18.19 25.67
CA TRP A 89 0.51 18.12 24.23
C TRP A 89 0.39 19.50 23.59
N ASN A 90 1.51 20.22 23.54
CA ASN A 90 1.59 21.57 23.05
C ASN A 90 1.88 21.62 21.53
N LYS A 91 1.83 22.80 20.96
CA LYS A 91 2.06 23.07 19.54
C LYS A 91 3.39 22.47 19.04
N THR A 92 4.46 22.57 19.81
CA THR A 92 5.78 22.04 19.42
C THR A 92 5.74 20.53 19.24
N LYS A 93 5.18 19.79 20.21
CA LYS A 93 5.04 18.32 20.13
C LYS A 93 4.16 17.91 18.96
N TYR A 94 3.05 18.59 18.76
CA TYR A 94 2.14 18.34 17.65
C TYR A 94 2.80 18.58 16.30
N GLU A 95 3.49 19.69 16.09
CA GLU A 95 4.18 19.99 14.83
C GLU A 95 5.32 18.98 14.54
N HIS A 96 6.02 18.49 15.58
CA HIS A 96 7.00 17.40 15.44
C HIS A 96 6.31 16.12 14.98
N LYS A 97 5.21 15.75 15.62
CA LYS A 97 4.41 14.59 15.24
C LYS A 97 3.95 14.65 13.79
N LEU A 98 3.41 15.79 13.35
CA LEU A 98 3.01 15.99 11.97
C LEU A 98 4.16 15.80 10.98
N ARG A 99 5.34 16.37 11.28
CA ARG A 99 6.54 16.21 10.43
C ARG A 99 7.03 14.76 10.41
N ASN A 100 7.03 14.09 11.55
CA ASN A 100 7.40 12.68 11.66
C ASN A 100 6.45 11.81 10.83
N MET A 101 5.13 12.01 10.93
CA MET A 101 4.17 11.27 10.13
C MET A 101 4.34 11.56 8.64
N ALA A 102 4.46 12.82 8.25
CA ALA A 102 4.67 13.21 6.86
C ALA A 102 5.90 12.53 6.24
N LYS A 103 7.03 12.49 6.97
CA LYS A 103 8.25 11.81 6.55
C LYS A 103 7.99 10.35 6.22
N VAL A 104 7.32 9.62 7.12
CA VAL A 104 7.00 8.20 6.89
C VAL A 104 6.08 8.02 5.70
N LEU A 105 4.97 8.76 5.66
CA LEU A 105 3.95 8.66 4.60
C LEU A 105 4.52 8.94 3.21
N LEU A 106 5.46 9.86 3.10
CA LEU A 106 6.15 10.19 1.84
C LEU A 106 7.10 9.08 1.37
N GLU A 107 7.69 8.32 2.29
CA GLU A 107 8.61 7.24 1.96
C GLU A 107 7.91 5.91 1.64
N LEU A 108 6.61 5.75 1.99
CA LEU A 108 5.88 4.51 1.68
C LEU A 108 5.82 4.26 0.18
N GLY A 109 6.35 3.11 -0.24
CA GLY A 109 6.41 2.69 -1.64
C GLY A 109 7.60 3.25 -2.44
N GLU A 110 8.40 4.17 -1.89
CA GLU A 110 9.56 4.77 -2.57
C GLU A 110 10.67 3.75 -2.90
N ASP A 111 10.72 2.64 -2.20
CA ASP A 111 11.66 1.54 -2.47
C ASP A 111 11.49 0.92 -3.87
N ARG A 112 10.28 0.93 -4.42
CA ARG A 112 9.96 0.47 -5.77
C ARG A 112 9.44 1.56 -6.70
N LEU A 113 8.93 2.67 -6.17
CA LEU A 113 8.28 3.75 -6.91
C LEU A 113 8.93 5.10 -6.57
N ARG A 114 10.22 5.19 -6.86
CA ARG A 114 11.04 6.38 -6.52
C ARG A 114 10.43 7.67 -7.08
N GLY A 115 10.26 8.67 -6.23
CA GLY A 115 9.66 9.96 -6.56
C GLY A 115 8.13 9.92 -6.72
N VAL A 116 7.51 8.73 -6.62
CA VAL A 116 6.06 8.52 -6.75
C VAL A 116 5.42 8.13 -5.42
N GLY A 117 5.97 7.11 -4.74
CA GLY A 117 5.48 6.59 -3.48
C GLY A 117 4.11 5.89 -3.59
N ALA A 118 3.40 5.81 -2.45
CA ALA A 118 2.12 5.13 -2.38
C ALA A 118 1.01 5.85 -3.13
N SER A 119 0.18 5.07 -3.83
CA SER A 119 -1.03 5.56 -4.50
C SER A 119 -2.19 5.73 -3.51
N ILE A 120 -2.24 4.88 -2.50
CA ILE A 120 -3.27 4.85 -1.46
C ILE A 120 -2.59 4.51 -0.13
N ILE A 121 -2.97 5.22 0.94
CA ILE A 121 -2.52 4.94 2.31
C ILE A 121 -3.74 4.97 3.23
N GLY A 122 -4.09 3.82 3.81
CA GLY A 122 -5.02 3.75 4.92
C GLY A 122 -4.34 4.23 6.20
N MET A 123 -5.06 4.96 7.02
CA MET A 123 -4.58 5.49 8.28
C MET A 123 -5.57 5.18 9.41
N SER A 124 -5.09 4.95 10.60
CA SER A 124 -5.89 4.88 11.82
C SER A 124 -5.30 5.79 12.91
N GLU A 125 -6.08 6.03 13.95
CA GLU A 125 -5.76 6.94 15.04
C GLU A 125 -5.52 8.38 14.58
N VAL A 126 -6.34 8.83 13.66
CA VAL A 126 -6.43 10.22 13.19
C VAL A 126 -7.57 10.89 13.93
N GLU A 127 -7.33 12.04 14.53
CA GLU A 127 -8.35 12.74 15.31
C GLU A 127 -9.48 13.27 14.42
N ASN A 128 -9.15 14.14 13.47
CA ASN A 128 -10.18 14.85 12.69
C ASN A 128 -9.63 15.38 11.35
N SER A 129 -10.46 16.10 10.60
CA SER A 129 -10.05 16.70 9.33
C SER A 129 -9.03 17.82 9.49
N ARG A 130 -9.02 18.57 10.64
CA ARG A 130 -8.01 19.63 10.86
C ARG A 130 -6.59 19.08 10.83
N VAL A 131 -6.34 17.94 11.49
CA VAL A 131 -5.01 17.34 11.49
C VAL A 131 -4.61 16.86 10.10
N LEU A 132 -5.55 16.34 9.31
CA LEU A 132 -5.31 15.90 7.94
C LEU A 132 -5.03 17.10 7.01
N ASP A 133 -5.79 18.19 7.12
CA ASP A 133 -5.55 19.41 6.36
C ASP A 133 -4.16 19.98 6.63
N GLN A 134 -3.74 20.02 7.90
CA GLN A 134 -2.42 20.49 8.28
C GLN A 134 -1.32 19.53 7.81
N LEU A 135 -1.54 18.21 7.87
CA LEU A 135 -0.62 17.21 7.39
C LEU A 135 -0.36 17.35 5.87
N ILE A 136 -1.42 17.41 5.06
CA ILE A 136 -1.25 17.52 3.60
C ILE A 136 -0.79 18.93 3.16
N ALA A 137 -0.92 19.94 4.02
CA ALA A 137 -0.42 21.29 3.77
C ALA A 137 1.09 21.43 3.99
N LEU A 138 1.76 20.49 4.64
CA LEU A 138 3.22 20.49 4.77
C LEU A 138 3.89 20.52 3.40
N PRO A 139 5.00 21.27 3.22
CA PRO A 139 5.57 21.55 1.90
C PRO A 139 5.79 20.31 1.02
N ASP A 140 6.36 19.25 1.59
CA ASP A 140 6.67 18.03 0.82
C ASP A 140 5.43 17.16 0.55
N MET A 141 4.46 17.12 1.48
CA MET A 141 3.15 16.50 1.27
C MET A 141 2.37 17.21 0.16
N ARG A 142 2.39 18.55 0.14
CA ARG A 142 1.78 19.37 -0.92
C ARG A 142 2.37 19.09 -2.29
N LYS A 143 3.70 18.95 -2.40
CA LYS A 143 4.38 18.58 -3.66
C LYS A 143 3.91 17.22 -4.18
N ARG A 144 3.66 16.25 -3.29
CA ARG A 144 3.14 14.94 -3.64
C ARG A 144 1.69 14.99 -4.11
N GLY A 145 0.93 16.01 -3.67
CA GLY A 145 -0.43 16.29 -4.10
C GLY A 145 -1.48 15.33 -3.55
N PHE A 146 -1.24 14.77 -2.37
CA PHE A 146 -2.21 13.92 -1.69
C PHE A 146 -3.52 14.64 -1.40
N LYS A 147 -4.60 13.88 -1.47
CA LYS A 147 -5.93 14.19 -0.94
C LYS A 147 -6.33 13.11 0.04
N TYR A 148 -7.39 13.34 0.80
CA TYR A 148 -7.89 12.34 1.75
C TYR A 148 -9.40 12.17 1.68
N VAL A 149 -9.86 11.04 2.22
CA VAL A 149 -11.25 10.79 2.63
C VAL A 149 -11.23 10.52 4.13
N HIS A 150 -12.01 11.29 4.86
CA HIS A 150 -12.25 11.12 6.29
C HIS A 150 -13.73 11.33 6.57
N ILE A 151 -14.29 10.55 7.47
CA ILE A 151 -15.65 10.67 7.97
C ILE A 151 -15.58 10.43 9.47
N GLU A 152 -15.99 11.44 10.23
CA GLU A 152 -15.97 11.39 11.68
C GLU A 152 -16.83 10.25 12.22
N GLY A 153 -16.29 9.50 13.16
CA GLY A 153 -16.92 8.36 13.79
C GLY A 153 -17.31 8.60 15.25
N PRO A 154 -17.99 7.60 15.84
CA PRO A 154 -18.51 7.71 17.20
C PRO A 154 -17.48 7.32 18.29
N ASP A 155 -16.21 7.16 17.97
CA ASP A 155 -15.20 6.80 18.99
C ASP A 155 -15.14 7.88 20.08
N LYS A 156 -15.06 7.43 21.34
CA LYS A 156 -15.07 8.35 22.48
C LYS A 156 -13.78 9.14 22.63
N ARG A 157 -12.66 8.60 22.22
CA ARG A 157 -11.37 9.30 22.24
C ARG A 157 -11.31 10.36 21.14
N GLY A 158 -12.14 10.24 20.09
CA GLY A 158 -12.09 11.09 18.93
C GLY A 158 -11.06 10.64 17.90
N ILE A 159 -10.78 9.35 17.81
CA ILE A 159 -9.89 8.82 16.77
C ILE A 159 -10.65 8.06 15.70
N ASP A 160 -10.26 8.26 14.47
CA ASP A 160 -10.91 7.71 13.28
C ASP A 160 -9.94 7.01 12.34
N CYS A 161 -10.52 6.44 11.28
CA CYS A 161 -9.80 5.99 10.11
C CYS A 161 -9.85 7.05 9.01
N ALA A 162 -8.77 7.15 8.22
CA ALA A 162 -8.72 7.99 7.04
C ALA A 162 -8.11 7.23 5.86
N LEU A 163 -8.39 7.69 4.64
CA LEU A 163 -7.74 7.22 3.42
C LEU A 163 -7.05 8.39 2.74
N LEU A 164 -5.72 8.39 2.75
CA LEU A 164 -4.90 9.31 1.97
C LEU A 164 -4.69 8.71 0.58
N TYR A 165 -4.77 9.52 -0.48
CA TYR A 165 -4.61 9.02 -1.84
C TYR A 165 -3.98 10.04 -2.77
N ASN A 166 -3.27 9.55 -3.78
CA ASN A 166 -2.77 10.37 -4.87
C ASN A 166 -3.81 10.40 -6.01
N PRO A 167 -4.42 11.56 -6.32
CA PRO A 167 -5.49 11.68 -7.32
C PRO A 167 -5.05 11.37 -8.76
N LYS A 168 -3.75 11.29 -9.03
CA LYS A 168 -3.23 10.83 -10.32
C LYS A 168 -3.53 9.36 -10.56
N PHE A 169 -3.59 8.55 -9.51
CA PHE A 169 -3.74 7.10 -9.59
C PHE A 169 -5.10 6.60 -9.11
N PHE A 170 -5.56 7.11 -7.97
CA PHE A 170 -6.84 6.71 -7.39
C PHE A 170 -7.88 7.82 -7.49
N LYS A 171 -9.08 7.47 -7.97
CA LYS A 171 -10.21 8.39 -8.13
C LYS A 171 -11.40 7.88 -7.33
N PRO A 172 -11.64 8.39 -6.11
CA PRO A 172 -12.82 8.05 -5.33
C PRO A 172 -14.10 8.46 -6.06
N THR A 173 -15.12 7.60 -6.00
CA THR A 173 -16.46 7.86 -6.57
C THR A 173 -17.54 7.89 -5.50
N LYS A 174 -17.36 7.11 -4.42
CA LYS A 174 -18.29 7.05 -3.29
C LYS A 174 -17.53 6.74 -2.01
N SER A 175 -17.90 7.40 -0.92
CA SER A 175 -17.37 7.10 0.40
C SER A 175 -18.47 7.14 1.45
N PHE A 176 -18.35 6.29 2.45
CA PHE A 176 -19.24 6.25 3.61
C PHE A 176 -18.56 5.57 4.79
N LEU A 177 -19.01 5.91 5.98
CA LEU A 177 -18.66 5.21 7.20
C LEU A 177 -19.78 4.21 7.55
N LYS A 178 -19.46 2.91 7.58
CA LYS A 178 -20.33 1.90 8.14
C LYS A 178 -20.13 1.89 9.66
N PRO A 179 -21.11 2.31 10.48
CA PRO A 179 -20.95 2.29 11.93
C PRO A 179 -20.77 0.86 12.46
N TYR A 180 -19.98 0.71 13.52
CA TYR A 180 -19.91 -0.54 14.26
C TYR A 180 -21.26 -0.78 14.96
N ALA A 181 -22.01 -1.78 14.50
CA ALA A 181 -23.28 -2.15 15.10
C ALA A 181 -23.07 -2.94 16.39
N LYS A 182 -23.83 -2.60 17.41
CA LYS A 182 -23.81 -3.30 18.70
C LYS A 182 -24.76 -4.47 18.67
N GLU A 183 -24.31 -5.65 19.12
CA GLU A 183 -25.13 -6.86 19.14
C GLU A 183 -25.72 -7.11 20.53
N ARG A 184 -24.91 -6.96 21.58
CA ARG A 184 -25.32 -7.28 22.96
C ARG A 184 -25.97 -6.08 23.63
N PRO A 185 -27.04 -6.27 24.43
CA PRO A 185 -27.61 -5.18 25.24
C PRO A 185 -26.62 -4.50 26.19
N SER A 186 -25.62 -5.26 26.70
CA SER A 186 -24.52 -4.79 27.51
C SER A 186 -23.65 -3.74 26.82
N ASP A 187 -23.62 -3.74 25.49
CA ASP A 187 -22.72 -2.90 24.69
C ASP A 187 -23.26 -1.49 24.43
N ARG A 188 -24.37 -1.11 25.07
CA ARG A 188 -25.02 0.20 24.84
C ARG A 188 -24.06 1.40 24.96
N LYS A 189 -23.07 1.31 25.87
CA LYS A 189 -22.05 2.35 26.09
C LYS A 189 -20.76 2.12 25.31
N PHE A 190 -20.65 1.00 24.59
CA PHE A 190 -19.47 0.68 23.78
C PHE A 190 -19.52 1.46 22.47
N ASN A 191 -18.69 2.48 22.34
CA ASN A 191 -18.54 3.25 21.11
C ASN A 191 -17.11 3.06 20.60
N THR A 192 -16.99 2.70 19.33
CA THR A 192 -15.71 2.49 18.65
C THR A 192 -15.82 2.95 17.20
N ARG A 193 -14.68 2.94 16.50
CA ARG A 193 -14.59 3.35 15.11
C ARG A 193 -15.49 2.49 14.24
N GLY A 194 -16.04 3.10 13.19
CA GLY A 194 -16.72 2.40 12.11
C GLY A 194 -15.71 1.85 11.07
N PHE A 195 -16.24 1.43 9.94
CA PHE A 195 -15.48 0.92 8.80
C PHE A 195 -15.55 1.95 7.66
N LEU A 196 -14.47 2.71 7.47
CA LEU A 196 -14.40 3.70 6.39
C LEU A 196 -14.31 2.98 5.06
N THR A 197 -15.32 3.15 4.23
CA THR A 197 -15.41 2.49 2.92
C THR A 197 -15.30 3.51 1.82
N VAL A 198 -14.33 3.34 0.94
CA VAL A 198 -14.08 4.22 -0.20
C VAL A 198 -14.07 3.37 -1.47
N GLN A 199 -15.05 3.64 -2.34
CA GLN A 199 -15.14 3.06 -3.68
C GLN A 199 -14.56 4.02 -4.70
N GLY A 200 -13.88 3.49 -5.70
CA GLY A 200 -13.26 4.31 -6.73
C GLY A 200 -12.60 3.47 -7.81
N THR A 201 -11.67 4.07 -8.54
CA THR A 201 -10.86 3.38 -9.54
C THR A 201 -9.37 3.61 -9.27
N LEU A 202 -8.58 2.53 -9.30
CA LEU A 202 -7.12 2.58 -9.31
C LEU A 202 -6.64 2.12 -10.68
N ALA A 203 -5.91 2.97 -11.39
CA ALA A 203 -5.47 2.68 -12.75
C ALA A 203 -6.60 2.22 -13.71
N GLY A 204 -7.81 2.77 -13.51
CA GLY A 204 -8.99 2.42 -14.30
C GLY A 204 -9.74 1.16 -13.87
N ASP A 205 -9.22 0.35 -12.95
CA ASP A 205 -9.95 -0.79 -12.40
C ASP A 205 -10.80 -0.38 -11.20
N PRO A 206 -12.05 -0.87 -11.10
CA PRO A 206 -12.87 -0.68 -9.90
C PRO A 206 -12.18 -1.25 -8.67
N LEU A 207 -12.08 -0.45 -7.61
CA LEU A 207 -11.47 -0.83 -6.34
C LEU A 207 -12.27 -0.25 -5.18
N THR A 208 -12.63 -1.09 -4.23
CA THR A 208 -13.13 -0.66 -2.90
C THR A 208 -12.03 -0.87 -1.87
N VAL A 209 -11.77 0.16 -1.08
CA VAL A 209 -10.86 0.09 0.08
C VAL A 209 -11.70 0.28 1.33
N ILE A 210 -11.59 -0.65 2.27
CA ILE A 210 -12.22 -0.59 3.59
C ILE A 210 -11.10 -0.42 4.62
N VAL A 211 -11.06 0.74 5.27
CA VAL A 211 -10.07 1.03 6.32
C VAL A 211 -10.70 0.78 7.69
N CYS A 212 -10.02 0.00 8.51
CA CYS A 212 -10.48 -0.50 9.79
C CYS A 212 -9.52 -0.11 10.93
N HIS A 213 -10.08 0.09 12.10
CA HIS A 213 -9.36 0.03 13.37
C HIS A 213 -10.26 -0.69 14.38
N TRP A 214 -10.00 -1.98 14.58
CA TRP A 214 -10.86 -2.80 15.42
C TRP A 214 -10.57 -2.59 16.92
N PRO A 215 -11.50 -3.03 17.80
CA PRO A 215 -11.28 -2.93 19.25
C PRO A 215 -9.99 -3.60 19.71
N SER A 216 -9.26 -2.91 20.59
CA SER A 216 -7.95 -3.40 21.07
C SER A 216 -8.09 -4.69 21.89
N ARG A 217 -6.95 -5.36 22.13
CA ARG A 217 -6.89 -6.55 23.01
C ARG A 217 -7.17 -6.25 24.47
N GLY A 218 -7.34 -5.00 24.86
CA GLY A 218 -7.92 -4.63 26.14
C GLY A 218 -9.42 -4.97 26.26
N SER A 219 -10.07 -5.24 25.14
CA SER A 219 -11.45 -5.76 25.06
C SER A 219 -11.43 -7.25 24.74
N GLU A 220 -12.55 -7.95 25.02
CA GLU A 220 -12.73 -9.36 24.67
C GLU A 220 -12.53 -9.60 23.16
N SER A 221 -12.08 -10.80 22.78
CA SER A 221 -11.91 -11.19 21.36
C SER A 221 -13.22 -11.11 20.59
N TYR A 222 -14.35 -11.33 21.27
CA TYR A 222 -15.69 -11.19 20.71
C TYR A 222 -15.88 -9.90 19.91
N TYR A 223 -15.39 -8.75 20.39
CA TYR A 223 -15.60 -7.47 19.71
C TYR A 223 -14.84 -7.40 18.38
N ARG A 224 -13.68 -8.02 18.27
CA ARG A 224 -12.92 -8.12 17.01
C ARG A 224 -13.54 -9.15 16.07
N GLU A 225 -14.01 -10.27 16.59
CA GLU A 225 -14.76 -11.27 15.82
C GLU A 225 -16.06 -10.69 15.25
N TRP A 226 -16.76 -9.86 16.05
CA TRP A 226 -17.96 -9.16 15.61
C TRP A 226 -17.67 -8.07 14.58
N ALA A 227 -16.57 -7.33 14.72
CA ALA A 227 -16.08 -6.42 13.69
C ALA A 227 -15.82 -7.15 12.36
N ALA A 228 -15.15 -8.29 12.42
CA ALA A 228 -14.86 -9.11 11.25
C ALA A 228 -16.13 -9.59 10.53
N ARG A 229 -17.15 -10.03 11.28
CA ARG A 229 -18.47 -10.42 10.72
C ARG A 229 -19.17 -9.25 10.02
N GLN A 230 -19.12 -8.05 10.61
CA GLN A 230 -19.72 -6.86 10.02
C GLN A 230 -19.00 -6.43 8.75
N VAL A 231 -17.65 -6.47 8.73
CA VAL A 231 -16.86 -6.20 7.52
C VAL A 231 -17.14 -7.27 6.46
N ARG A 232 -17.26 -8.55 6.85
CA ARG A 232 -17.63 -9.63 5.92
C ARG A 232 -18.99 -9.39 5.27
N SER A 233 -20.01 -9.06 6.08
CA SER A 233 -21.36 -8.73 5.57
C SER A 233 -21.34 -7.52 4.62
N LEU A 234 -20.54 -6.49 4.93
CA LEU A 234 -20.37 -5.34 4.06
C LEU A 234 -19.75 -5.75 2.71
N VAL A 235 -18.69 -6.56 2.75
CA VAL A 235 -18.03 -7.08 1.55
C VAL A 235 -18.98 -7.95 0.71
N ASP A 236 -19.77 -8.84 1.36
CA ASP A 236 -20.75 -9.67 0.67
C ASP A 236 -21.81 -8.82 -0.04
N SER A 237 -22.26 -7.73 0.59
CA SER A 237 -23.19 -6.77 -0.02
C SER A 237 -22.58 -6.08 -1.24
N ILE A 238 -21.31 -5.63 -1.16
CA ILE A 238 -20.62 -4.95 -2.25
C ILE A 238 -20.40 -5.91 -3.43
N GLN A 239 -19.91 -7.12 -3.17
CA GLN A 239 -19.69 -8.15 -4.19
C GLN A 239 -20.98 -8.73 -4.75
N GLY A 240 -22.07 -8.73 -3.98
CA GLY A 240 -23.40 -9.09 -4.45
C GLY A 240 -23.94 -8.09 -5.47
N ALA A 241 -23.64 -6.80 -5.28
CA ALA A 241 -24.03 -5.74 -6.22
C ALA A 241 -23.14 -5.71 -7.49
N ASP A 242 -21.84 -5.97 -7.34
CA ASP A 242 -20.89 -6.09 -8.44
C ASP A 242 -19.85 -7.18 -8.15
N PRO A 243 -20.02 -8.38 -8.75
CA PRO A 243 -19.07 -9.48 -8.56
C PRO A 243 -17.65 -9.22 -9.05
N ASN A 244 -17.43 -8.20 -9.90
CA ASN A 244 -16.13 -7.82 -10.41
C ASN A 244 -15.43 -6.80 -9.51
N GLN A 245 -16.15 -6.26 -8.51
CA GLN A 245 -15.58 -5.29 -7.58
C GLN A 245 -14.39 -5.88 -6.83
N ARG A 246 -13.22 -5.29 -7.01
CA ARG A 246 -12.01 -5.62 -6.26
C ARG A 246 -12.09 -4.97 -4.89
N ILE A 247 -11.71 -5.72 -3.86
CA ILE A 247 -11.81 -5.23 -2.48
C ILE A 247 -10.49 -5.45 -1.75
N ILE A 248 -10.05 -4.40 -1.11
CA ILE A 248 -8.97 -4.41 -0.11
C ILE A 248 -9.59 -4.06 1.24
N VAL A 249 -9.38 -4.91 2.24
CA VAL A 249 -9.62 -4.56 3.64
C VAL A 249 -8.27 -4.36 4.30
N MET A 250 -8.08 -3.20 4.91
CA MET A 250 -6.82 -2.86 5.57
C MET A 250 -7.07 -2.21 6.93
N GLY A 251 -6.10 -2.34 7.81
CA GLY A 251 -6.21 -1.68 9.10
C GLY A 251 -5.39 -2.30 10.20
N ASP A 252 -5.40 -1.62 11.33
CA ASP A 252 -5.07 -2.19 12.63
C ASP A 252 -6.27 -3.01 13.11
N VAL A 253 -6.20 -4.32 12.89
CA VAL A 253 -7.27 -5.24 13.29
C VAL A 253 -7.09 -5.78 14.72
N ASN A 254 -6.03 -5.37 15.41
CA ASN A 254 -5.71 -5.74 16.79
C ASN A 254 -5.67 -7.25 17.05
N ASP A 255 -5.56 -8.05 16.00
CA ASP A 255 -5.43 -9.51 16.01
C ASP A 255 -4.37 -9.97 15.00
N ASP A 256 -3.72 -11.08 15.30
CA ASP A 256 -2.77 -11.71 14.37
C ASP A 256 -3.53 -12.40 13.21
N PRO A 257 -2.88 -12.66 12.07
CA PRO A 257 -3.53 -13.26 10.89
C PRO A 257 -4.24 -14.59 11.14
N ASP A 258 -3.79 -15.38 12.10
CA ASP A 258 -4.35 -16.70 12.46
C ASP A 258 -5.49 -16.62 13.48
N ASN A 259 -5.74 -15.47 14.10
CA ASN A 259 -6.86 -15.31 15.02
C ASN A 259 -8.21 -15.51 14.32
N ALA A 260 -9.22 -15.94 15.10
CA ALA A 260 -10.54 -16.30 14.58
C ALA A 260 -11.22 -15.14 13.82
N SER A 261 -11.01 -13.90 14.26
CA SER A 261 -11.53 -12.71 13.57
C SER A 261 -11.09 -12.66 12.10
N MET A 262 -9.82 -12.93 11.82
CA MET A 262 -9.26 -12.91 10.46
C MET A 262 -9.50 -14.21 9.72
N SER A 263 -9.12 -15.35 10.31
CA SER A 263 -9.13 -16.66 9.64
C SER A 263 -10.53 -17.22 9.41
N LYS A 264 -11.43 -17.08 10.40
CA LYS A 264 -12.76 -17.67 10.40
C LYS A 264 -13.83 -16.67 9.95
N TYR A 265 -13.88 -15.48 10.56
CA TYR A 265 -15.00 -14.57 10.37
C TYR A 265 -14.82 -13.62 9.20
N LEU A 266 -13.64 -13.05 8.99
CA LEU A 266 -13.34 -12.30 7.76
C LEU A 266 -13.05 -13.23 6.57
N ARG A 267 -12.69 -14.50 6.83
CA ARG A 267 -12.34 -15.51 5.83
C ARG A 267 -11.08 -15.14 5.05
N ALA A 268 -10.07 -14.61 5.73
CA ALA A 268 -8.76 -14.34 5.17
C ALA A 268 -7.91 -15.62 5.19
N ARG A 269 -7.47 -16.08 4.02
CA ARG A 269 -6.78 -17.37 3.84
C ARG A 269 -5.26 -17.17 3.83
N ARG A 270 -4.57 -18.17 4.38
CA ARG A 270 -3.10 -18.20 4.42
C ARG A 270 -2.46 -18.42 3.05
N LYS A 271 -3.03 -19.31 2.25
CA LYS A 271 -2.48 -19.66 0.93
C LYS A 271 -3.34 -19.07 -0.17
N MET A 272 -2.70 -18.51 -1.19
CA MET A 272 -3.39 -17.90 -2.32
C MET A 272 -4.30 -18.90 -3.04
N GLN A 273 -3.89 -20.17 -3.12
CA GLN A 273 -4.65 -21.24 -3.76
C GLN A 273 -5.95 -21.60 -3.04
N ASP A 274 -6.03 -21.32 -1.73
CA ASP A 274 -7.20 -21.63 -0.90
C ASP A 274 -8.26 -20.51 -0.93
N VAL A 275 -7.99 -19.42 -1.68
CA VAL A 275 -8.87 -18.25 -1.74
C VAL A 275 -10.03 -18.52 -2.68
N GLY A 276 -11.22 -18.74 -2.13
CA GLY A 276 -12.47 -18.86 -2.88
C GLY A 276 -13.00 -17.48 -3.33
N LYS A 277 -14.09 -17.51 -4.12
CA LYS A 277 -14.70 -16.31 -4.73
C LYS A 277 -14.98 -15.19 -3.71
N ASN A 278 -15.40 -15.56 -2.51
CA ASN A 278 -15.77 -14.61 -1.46
C ASN A 278 -14.76 -14.58 -0.30
N ASP A 279 -13.57 -15.15 -0.46
CA ASP A 279 -12.52 -15.13 0.54
C ASP A 279 -11.50 -14.02 0.25
N PHE A 280 -10.68 -13.72 1.23
CA PHE A 280 -9.52 -12.86 1.08
C PHE A 280 -8.24 -13.68 1.14
N TYR A 281 -7.20 -13.21 0.48
CA TYR A 281 -5.82 -13.62 0.72
C TYR A 281 -5.20 -12.74 1.80
N ASN A 282 -4.56 -13.36 2.78
CA ASN A 282 -3.78 -12.66 3.80
C ASN A 282 -2.30 -12.92 3.61
N PRO A 283 -1.56 -12.01 2.95
CA PRO A 283 -0.13 -12.18 2.70
C PRO A 283 0.73 -12.14 3.98
N TRP A 284 0.18 -11.61 5.07
CA TRP A 284 0.90 -11.38 6.34
C TRP A 284 0.97 -12.61 7.23
N TRP A 285 0.29 -13.70 6.88
CA TRP A 285 0.11 -14.87 7.74
C TRP A 285 1.40 -15.46 8.29
N ASP A 286 2.44 -15.51 7.47
CA ASP A 286 3.70 -16.13 7.84
C ASP A 286 4.82 -15.11 8.14
N VAL A 287 4.59 -13.83 7.91
CA VAL A 287 5.63 -12.79 8.05
C VAL A 287 6.23 -12.78 9.45
N LEU A 288 5.39 -12.84 10.49
CA LEU A 288 5.89 -12.90 11.86
C LEU A 288 6.77 -14.13 12.14
N ARG A 289 6.46 -15.28 11.51
CA ARG A 289 7.26 -16.51 11.65
C ARG A 289 8.55 -16.45 10.86
N THR A 290 8.51 -15.93 9.63
CA THR A 290 9.67 -15.90 8.73
C THR A 290 10.66 -14.81 9.12
N ASP A 291 10.15 -13.64 9.46
CA ASP A 291 10.99 -12.45 9.70
C ASP A 291 11.26 -12.21 11.19
N GLY A 292 10.56 -12.93 12.07
CA GLY A 292 10.68 -12.80 13.53
C GLY A 292 10.19 -11.45 14.06
N LYS A 293 9.57 -10.62 13.19
CA LYS A 293 9.06 -9.28 13.51
C LYS A 293 7.65 -9.11 12.95
N GLY A 294 6.82 -8.41 13.72
CA GLY A 294 5.50 -7.97 13.29
C GLY A 294 5.45 -6.47 13.09
N THR A 295 4.26 -5.92 13.19
CA THR A 295 4.04 -4.47 13.08
C THR A 295 4.00 -3.76 14.43
N VAL A 296 3.69 -4.49 15.51
CA VAL A 296 3.58 -3.99 16.88
C VAL A 296 4.41 -4.85 17.81
N SER A 297 5.07 -4.22 18.80
CA SER A 297 5.74 -4.93 19.88
C SER A 297 5.17 -4.53 21.23
N TYR A 298 4.67 -5.51 21.97
CA TYR A 298 4.20 -5.33 23.34
C TYR A 298 5.00 -6.20 24.30
N GLN A 299 5.64 -5.58 25.30
CA GLN A 299 6.52 -6.27 26.27
C GLN A 299 7.59 -7.16 25.63
N GLY A 300 8.13 -6.73 24.47
CA GLY A 300 9.15 -7.48 23.72
C GLY A 300 8.61 -8.61 22.85
N LYS A 301 7.29 -8.86 22.86
CA LYS A 301 6.64 -9.83 21.98
C LYS A 301 6.06 -9.12 20.76
N TRP A 302 6.42 -9.59 19.56
CA TRP A 302 5.88 -9.08 18.31
C TRP A 302 4.50 -9.67 18.00
N ASN A 303 3.64 -8.82 17.44
CA ASN A 303 2.34 -9.18 16.86
C ASN A 303 2.22 -8.52 15.48
N HIS A 304 1.37 -9.05 14.62
CA HIS A 304 1.11 -8.51 13.28
C HIS A 304 -0.33 -8.03 13.18
N PHE A 305 -0.62 -6.85 13.75
CA PHE A 305 -1.98 -6.30 13.86
C PHE A 305 -2.39 -5.49 12.64
N ASP A 306 -1.42 -4.89 11.96
CA ASP A 306 -1.67 -4.11 10.76
C ASP A 306 -1.70 -5.06 9.56
N GLN A 307 -2.82 -5.12 8.86
CA GLN A 307 -3.02 -6.07 7.78
C GLN A 307 -3.67 -5.40 6.57
N ILE A 308 -3.29 -5.85 5.38
CA ILE A 308 -3.93 -5.55 4.10
C ILE A 308 -4.28 -6.89 3.48
N VAL A 309 -5.58 -7.21 3.40
CA VAL A 309 -6.07 -8.44 2.81
C VAL A 309 -6.82 -8.14 1.51
N LEU A 310 -6.67 -9.03 0.54
CA LEU A 310 -7.07 -8.79 -0.85
C LEU A 310 -8.09 -9.82 -1.33
N SER A 311 -9.14 -9.37 -2.01
CA SER A 311 -10.13 -10.24 -2.66
C SER A 311 -9.50 -11.08 -3.78
N GLN A 312 -10.12 -12.21 -4.11
CA GLN A 312 -9.63 -13.19 -5.08
C GLN A 312 -9.23 -12.57 -6.43
N ASN A 313 -10.00 -11.60 -6.92
CA ASN A 313 -9.79 -10.95 -8.22
C ASN A 313 -8.66 -9.89 -8.23
N LEU A 314 -7.88 -9.79 -7.15
CA LEU A 314 -6.60 -9.08 -7.06
C LEU A 314 -5.40 -10.06 -7.05
N LEU A 315 -5.62 -11.35 -7.33
CA LEU A 315 -4.60 -12.40 -7.18
C LEU A 315 -4.34 -13.12 -8.50
N ASP A 316 -3.08 -13.45 -8.76
CA ASP A 316 -2.68 -14.36 -9.85
C ASP A 316 -2.61 -15.81 -9.33
N ILE A 317 -3.77 -16.39 -8.98
CA ILE A 317 -3.86 -17.74 -8.41
C ILE A 317 -3.28 -18.80 -9.36
N ARG A 318 -3.39 -18.60 -10.68
CA ARG A 318 -2.92 -19.54 -11.71
C ARG A 318 -1.46 -19.31 -12.12
N GLN A 319 -0.79 -18.33 -11.51
CA GLN A 319 0.60 -17.96 -11.78
C GLN A 319 0.90 -17.70 -13.27
N LYS A 320 -0.08 -17.15 -13.97
CA LYS A 320 0.01 -16.85 -15.41
C LYS A 320 0.71 -15.52 -15.71
N LYS A 321 1.01 -14.72 -14.68
CA LYS A 321 1.52 -13.37 -14.82
C LYS A 321 0.61 -12.48 -15.70
N ASP A 322 -0.72 -12.68 -15.51
CA ASP A 322 -1.73 -11.89 -16.18
C ASP A 322 -1.96 -10.61 -15.38
N TYR A 323 -1.48 -9.50 -15.92
CA TYR A 323 -1.62 -8.16 -15.36
C TYR A 323 -2.63 -7.30 -16.13
N SER A 324 -3.54 -7.90 -16.87
CA SER A 324 -4.65 -7.17 -17.54
C SER A 324 -5.51 -6.39 -16.53
N HIS A 325 -5.47 -6.80 -15.27
CA HIS A 325 -6.09 -6.17 -14.12
C HIS A 325 -5.09 -5.98 -12.97
N LEU A 326 -5.46 -5.14 -12.00
CA LEU A 326 -4.69 -4.96 -10.77
C LEU A 326 -4.45 -6.31 -10.09
N THR A 327 -3.19 -6.68 -9.92
CA THR A 327 -2.77 -7.98 -9.40
C THR A 327 -1.67 -7.81 -8.35
N LEU A 328 -1.79 -8.48 -7.21
CA LEU A 328 -0.79 -8.48 -6.15
C LEU A 328 0.54 -9.04 -6.64
N THR A 329 1.61 -8.27 -6.48
CA THR A 329 2.98 -8.66 -6.90
C THR A 329 4.05 -8.50 -5.81
N GLY A 330 3.68 -8.01 -4.65
CA GLY A 330 4.60 -7.90 -3.52
C GLY A 330 3.99 -7.27 -2.29
N TYR A 331 4.64 -7.49 -1.16
CA TYR A 331 4.26 -6.89 0.13
C TYR A 331 5.46 -6.94 1.08
N HIS A 332 5.51 -6.02 2.04
CA HIS A 332 6.51 -6.02 3.11
C HIS A 332 6.10 -5.09 4.27
N ILE A 333 6.70 -5.32 5.45
CA ILE A 333 6.68 -4.34 6.54
C ILE A 333 7.70 -3.26 6.19
N PHE A 334 7.24 -2.01 6.11
CA PHE A 334 8.14 -0.89 5.87
C PHE A 334 8.93 -0.59 7.13
N THR A 335 10.24 -0.68 7.05
CA THR A 335 11.15 -0.46 8.18
C THR A 335 12.28 0.48 7.77
N ARG A 336 12.61 1.41 8.65
CA ARG A 336 13.78 2.29 8.56
C ARG A 336 14.44 2.38 9.94
N PRO A 337 15.76 2.61 10.02
CA PRO A 337 16.43 2.73 11.32
C PRO A 337 15.80 3.76 12.26
N TYR A 338 15.31 4.87 11.72
CA TYR A 338 14.67 5.93 12.50
C TYR A 338 13.29 5.55 13.07
N LEU A 339 12.64 4.50 12.54
CA LEU A 339 11.36 3.99 13.08
C LEU A 339 11.54 3.07 14.28
N LEU A 340 12.78 2.73 14.62
CA LEU A 340 13.07 1.72 15.63
C LEU A 340 13.79 2.35 16.82
N GLN A 341 13.55 1.78 18.01
CA GLN A 341 14.29 2.10 19.23
C GLN A 341 15.77 1.81 19.02
N PRO A 342 16.65 2.81 19.16
CA PRO A 342 18.07 2.63 18.84
C PRO A 342 18.83 1.81 19.90
N SER A 343 18.31 1.73 21.14
CA SER A 343 19.00 1.13 22.27
C SER A 343 18.05 0.71 23.40
N GLY A 344 18.58 0.10 24.44
CA GLY A 344 17.85 -0.27 25.65
C GLY A 344 17.08 -1.56 25.54
N LYS A 345 16.22 -1.83 26.52
CA LYS A 345 15.42 -3.07 26.64
C LYS A 345 14.53 -3.35 25.42
N TYR A 346 14.05 -2.31 24.77
CA TYR A 346 13.14 -2.37 23.62
C TYR A 346 13.82 -2.02 22.31
N LYS A 347 15.15 -2.19 22.25
CA LYS A 347 15.89 -1.99 21.00
C LYS A 347 15.24 -2.74 19.84
N ASP A 348 15.25 -2.12 18.65
CA ASP A 348 14.69 -2.64 17.41
C ASP A 348 13.16 -2.84 17.39
N THR A 349 12.43 -2.36 18.42
CA THR A 349 10.96 -2.24 18.39
C THR A 349 10.54 -0.85 17.92
N PRO A 350 9.27 -0.62 17.51
CA PRO A 350 8.84 0.68 17.03
C PRO A 350 9.14 1.82 17.99
N LEU A 351 9.65 2.93 17.47
CA LEU A 351 9.94 4.15 18.24
C LEU A 351 8.66 4.97 18.35
N ARG A 352 8.00 4.82 19.48
CA ARG A 352 6.72 5.45 19.82
C ARG A 352 6.82 6.96 19.97
N THR A 353 5.71 7.66 19.82
CA THR A 353 5.59 9.09 20.14
C THR A 353 5.66 9.31 21.65
N ILE A 354 4.97 8.46 22.41
CA ILE A 354 4.89 8.53 23.87
C ILE A 354 5.28 7.17 24.46
N SER A 355 6.20 7.16 25.39
CA SER A 355 6.64 5.95 26.11
C SER A 355 6.68 6.21 27.61
N GLY A 356 6.02 5.34 28.40
CA GLY A 356 5.96 5.48 29.86
C GLY A 356 5.36 6.82 30.29
N GLY A 357 4.38 7.34 29.57
CA GLY A 357 3.75 8.65 29.84
C GLY A 357 4.59 9.86 29.46
N ARG A 358 5.75 9.68 28.82
CA ARG A 358 6.65 10.76 28.40
C ARG A 358 6.73 10.86 26.88
N TRP A 359 6.74 12.07 26.37
CA TRP A 359 7.03 12.34 24.98
C TRP A 359 8.49 11.99 24.66
N VAL A 360 8.71 11.13 23.67
CA VAL A 360 10.04 10.68 23.22
C VAL A 360 10.33 11.05 21.76
N ASP A 361 9.44 11.83 21.15
CA ASP A 361 9.54 12.35 19.79
C ASP A 361 9.75 11.28 18.72
N GLY A 362 9.12 10.12 18.90
CA GLY A 362 9.15 9.05 17.94
C GLY A 362 8.08 9.20 16.85
N TYR A 363 7.79 8.07 16.21
CA TYR A 363 6.89 8.02 15.05
C TYR A 363 5.54 7.38 15.38
N SER A 364 5.54 6.10 15.66
CA SER A 364 4.36 5.32 16.07
C SER A 364 4.80 4.06 16.80
N ASP A 365 3.91 3.48 17.59
CA ASP A 365 4.07 2.14 18.17
C ASP A 365 3.80 1.01 17.17
N HIS A 366 3.46 1.37 15.94
CA HIS A 366 3.29 0.48 14.80
C HIS A 366 4.35 0.72 13.71
N LEU A 367 4.65 -0.32 12.93
CA LEU A 367 5.38 -0.22 11.67
C LEU A 367 4.39 -0.23 10.52
N PRO A 368 4.58 0.64 9.51
CA PRO A 368 3.72 0.62 8.32
C PRO A 368 3.89 -0.66 7.52
N ILE A 369 2.85 -0.98 6.74
CA ILE A 369 2.87 -2.08 5.78
C ILE A 369 2.56 -1.58 4.37
N VAL A 370 3.15 -2.23 3.38
CA VAL A 370 2.99 -1.87 1.97
C VAL A 370 2.71 -3.12 1.14
N THR A 371 1.72 -3.03 0.24
CA THR A 371 1.47 -4.01 -0.82
C THR A 371 1.65 -3.36 -2.18
N TYR A 372 2.06 -4.13 -3.18
CA TYR A 372 2.25 -3.68 -4.55
C TYR A 372 1.28 -4.39 -5.47
N LEU A 373 0.58 -3.61 -6.26
CA LEU A 373 -0.31 -4.08 -7.31
C LEU A 373 0.29 -3.72 -8.67
N THR A 374 0.33 -4.67 -9.57
CA THR A 374 0.77 -4.45 -10.96
C THR A 374 -0.44 -4.50 -11.89
N LYS A 375 -0.46 -3.62 -12.89
CA LYS A 375 -1.43 -3.64 -13.99
C LYS A 375 -0.74 -3.25 -15.29
N GLU A 376 -1.06 -3.93 -16.40
CA GLU A 376 -0.67 -3.51 -17.74
C GLU A 376 -1.29 -2.15 -18.06
N THR A 377 -0.47 -1.22 -18.56
CA THR A 377 -0.94 0.07 -19.09
C THR A 377 -1.13 -0.08 -20.59
N LYS A 378 -2.28 0.35 -21.07
CA LYS A 378 -2.55 0.41 -22.52
C LYS A 378 -1.76 1.51 -23.17
#